data_9bc9d19f316f1ac7aaa2613e3524c8c2
#
_entry.id   9bc9d19f316f1ac7aaa2613e3524c8c2
#
_cell.length_a   1.000
_cell.length_b   1.000
_cell.length_c   1.000
_cell.angle_alpha   90.00
_cell.angle_beta   90.00
_cell.angle_gamma   90.00
#
_symmetry.space_group_name_H-M   'P 1'
#
loop_
_entity.id
_entity.type
_entity.pdbx_description
1 polymer ?
#
loop_
_entity_poly.entity_id
_entity_poly.type
_entity_poly.pdbx_seq_one_letter_code
_entity_poly.pdbx_strand_id
1 'polypeptide(L)'
;MFCIGTFHGDLHPGNVILSGERIYFIDTGYVGSVGPKIRRGLFAFFTALSEYDYPACASALNRMSENGLGGATLDEFRQKLIELYAGFEGATVAEESLTRKMMQTIKLGVHAGMHFEKGIFAIIRSLMYLDGMVLRCNPEAVLLRDMHRFIAEFEKHL
;
A
#
# COMPACT_ATOMS: atom_id res chain seq x y z
N MET A 1 1.29 8.81 -7.69
CA MET A 1 1.88 8.90 -6.34
C MET A 1 3.39 8.62 -6.37
N PHE A 2 3.85 7.48 -6.85
CA PHE A 2 5.28 7.12 -6.80
C PHE A 2 6.19 8.08 -7.57
N CYS A 3 5.77 8.59 -8.72
CA CYS A 3 6.61 9.48 -9.55
C CYS A 3 6.74 10.90 -8.97
N ILE A 4 5.63 11.52 -8.58
CA ILE A 4 5.58 12.94 -8.20
C ILE A 4 5.14 13.20 -6.75
N GLY A 5 4.79 12.18 -6.00
CA GLY A 5 4.35 12.29 -4.60
C GLY A 5 2.91 12.75 -4.39
N THR A 6 2.16 13.08 -5.46
CA THR A 6 0.74 13.47 -5.36
C THR A 6 -0.18 12.28 -5.61
N PHE A 7 -1.34 12.30 -4.96
CA PHE A 7 -2.35 11.26 -5.12
C PHE A 7 -3.76 11.85 -4.91
N HIS A 8 -4.75 11.21 -5.51
CA HIS A 8 -6.14 11.53 -5.29
C HIS A 8 -6.56 11.02 -3.90
N GLY A 9 -6.87 11.91 -2.99
CA GLY A 9 -7.13 11.57 -1.58
C GLY A 9 -8.54 11.07 -1.29
N ASP A 10 -9.44 11.08 -2.29
CA ASP A 10 -10.83 10.61 -2.17
C ASP A 10 -11.26 9.85 -3.43
N LEU A 11 -10.57 8.77 -3.73
CA LEU A 11 -10.73 7.96 -4.94
C LEU A 11 -11.90 6.96 -4.82
N HIS A 12 -13.07 7.42 -4.36
CA HIS A 12 -14.26 6.56 -4.33
C HIS A 12 -14.81 6.30 -5.75
N PRO A 13 -15.62 5.24 -5.97
CA PRO A 13 -16.09 4.85 -7.30
C PRO A 13 -16.81 5.96 -8.09
N GLY A 14 -17.47 6.90 -7.40
CA GLY A 14 -18.16 8.05 -8.01
C GLY A 14 -17.21 9.07 -8.64
N ASN A 15 -15.91 9.02 -8.30
CA ASN A 15 -14.86 9.90 -8.83
C ASN A 15 -14.03 9.22 -9.94
N VAL A 16 -14.47 8.04 -10.42
CA VAL A 16 -13.79 7.29 -11.48
C VAL A 16 -14.76 7.04 -12.62
N ILE A 17 -14.43 7.54 -13.80
CA ILE A 17 -15.21 7.34 -15.02
C ILE A 17 -14.40 6.44 -15.96
N LEU A 18 -15.05 5.37 -16.43
CA LEU A 18 -14.53 4.51 -17.49
C LEU A 18 -15.18 4.91 -18.81
N SER A 19 -14.36 5.22 -19.82
CA SER A 19 -14.84 5.54 -21.17
C SER A 19 -13.95 4.86 -22.20
N GLY A 20 -14.47 3.80 -22.83
CA GLY A 20 -13.66 2.90 -23.64
C GLY A 20 -12.52 2.30 -22.83
N GLU A 21 -11.29 2.43 -23.29
CA GLU A 21 -10.07 1.94 -22.62
C GLU A 21 -9.43 2.99 -21.69
N ARG A 22 -10.10 4.12 -21.44
CA ARG A 22 -9.55 5.23 -20.65
C ARG A 22 -10.24 5.34 -19.30
N ILE A 23 -9.43 5.64 -18.29
CA ILE A 23 -9.87 5.94 -16.92
C ILE A 23 -9.70 7.44 -16.70
N TYR A 24 -10.76 8.10 -16.24
CA TYR A 24 -10.74 9.50 -15.86
C TYR A 24 -11.01 9.63 -14.38
N PHE A 25 -10.18 10.41 -13.70
CA PHE A 25 -10.41 10.80 -12.32
C PHE A 25 -11.03 12.20 -12.29
N ILE A 26 -12.14 12.33 -11.60
CA ILE A 26 -12.88 13.59 -11.43
C ILE A 26 -12.92 13.97 -9.95
N ASP A 27 -13.40 15.19 -9.67
CA ASP A 27 -13.48 15.74 -8.31
C ASP A 27 -12.13 15.73 -7.58
N THR A 28 -11.19 16.52 -8.11
CA THR A 28 -9.87 16.72 -7.51
C THR A 28 -9.87 17.68 -6.31
N GLY A 29 -11.01 17.84 -5.63
CA GLY A 29 -11.16 18.69 -4.46
C GLY A 29 -10.26 18.29 -3.28
N TYR A 30 -9.83 17.02 -3.23
CA TYR A 30 -8.85 16.54 -2.27
C TYR A 30 -7.68 15.84 -2.95
N VAL A 31 -6.61 16.59 -3.20
CA VAL A 31 -5.32 16.06 -3.66
C VAL A 31 -4.36 16.03 -2.49
N GLY A 32 -3.90 14.84 -2.13
CA GLY A 32 -2.88 14.64 -1.12
C GLY A 32 -1.47 14.67 -1.71
N SER A 33 -0.49 14.95 -0.86
CA SER A 33 0.92 14.83 -1.20
C SER A 33 1.71 14.16 -0.09
N VAL A 34 2.77 13.47 -0.47
CA VAL A 34 3.71 12.84 0.47
C VAL A 34 5.15 13.20 0.13
N GLY A 35 5.94 13.38 1.17
CA GLY A 35 7.36 13.67 1.03
C GLY A 35 8.17 12.49 0.47
N PRO A 36 9.42 12.75 0.06
CA PRO A 36 10.29 11.73 -0.54
C PRO A 36 10.54 10.50 0.35
N LYS A 37 10.57 10.67 1.67
CA LYS A 37 10.73 9.58 2.65
C LYS A 37 9.59 8.57 2.54
N ILE A 38 8.35 9.06 2.60
CA ILE A 38 7.15 8.21 2.52
C ILE A 38 7.02 7.60 1.12
N ARG A 39 7.25 8.39 0.07
CA ARG A 39 7.20 7.92 -1.32
C ARG A 39 8.12 6.74 -1.57
N ARG A 40 9.41 6.87 -1.22
CA ARG A 40 10.40 5.79 -1.36
C ARG A 40 10.10 4.61 -0.46
N GLY A 41 9.65 4.86 0.77
CA GLY A 41 9.27 3.81 1.70
C GLY A 41 8.07 3.00 1.23
N LEU A 42 7.03 3.66 0.71
CA LEU A 42 5.87 2.98 0.12
C LEU A 42 6.26 2.17 -1.12
N PHE A 43 7.10 2.73 -1.99
CA PHE A 43 7.58 1.99 -3.15
C PHE A 43 8.34 0.73 -2.72
N ALA A 44 9.30 0.86 -1.79
CA ALA A 44 10.04 -0.28 -1.26
C ALA A 44 9.13 -1.32 -0.57
N PHE A 45 8.08 -0.84 0.14
CA PHE A 45 7.09 -1.72 0.76
C PHE A 45 6.32 -2.52 -0.29
N PHE A 46 5.81 -1.86 -1.33
CA PHE A 46 5.03 -2.55 -2.38
C PHE A 46 5.91 -3.46 -3.25
N THR A 47 7.17 -3.10 -3.51
CA THR A 47 8.13 -3.97 -4.19
C THR A 47 8.33 -5.25 -3.39
N ALA A 48 8.71 -5.13 -2.11
CA ALA A 48 8.89 -6.28 -1.24
C ALA A 48 7.60 -7.12 -1.10
N LEU A 49 6.44 -6.46 -1.02
CA LEU A 49 5.16 -7.15 -0.92
C LEU A 49 4.82 -7.95 -2.18
N SER A 50 5.14 -7.42 -3.37
CA SER A 50 4.94 -8.14 -4.65
C SER A 50 5.85 -9.35 -4.82
N GLU A 51 6.95 -9.40 -4.07
CA GLU A 51 7.89 -10.51 -3.99
C GLU A 51 7.64 -11.42 -2.79
N TYR A 52 6.59 -11.11 -1.99
CA TYR A 52 6.25 -11.80 -0.74
C TYR A 52 7.38 -11.77 0.30
N ASP A 53 8.30 -10.80 0.19
CA ASP A 53 9.38 -10.57 1.17
C ASP A 53 8.85 -9.74 2.35
N TYR A 54 8.16 -10.41 3.27
CA TYR A 54 7.57 -9.77 4.45
C TYR A 54 8.60 -9.17 5.42
N PRO A 55 9.79 -9.76 5.63
CA PRO A 55 10.88 -9.10 6.37
C PRO A 55 11.31 -7.76 5.76
N ALA A 56 11.42 -7.69 4.42
CA ALA A 56 11.70 -6.43 3.72
C ALA A 56 10.53 -5.43 3.83
N CYS A 57 9.28 -5.90 3.79
CA CYS A 57 8.09 -5.08 4.07
C CYS A 57 8.18 -4.42 5.45
N ALA A 58 8.51 -5.20 6.50
CA ALA A 58 8.68 -4.68 7.85
C ALA A 58 9.78 -3.61 7.92
N SER A 59 10.89 -3.85 7.24
CA SER A 59 12.02 -2.92 7.17
C SER A 59 11.64 -1.63 6.44
N ALA A 60 10.88 -1.70 5.34
CA ALA A 60 10.39 -0.55 4.61
C ALA A 60 9.42 0.28 5.46
N LEU A 61 8.49 -0.36 6.17
CA LEU A 61 7.55 0.31 7.05
C LEU A 61 8.27 1.01 8.21
N ASN A 62 9.25 0.33 8.81
CA ASN A 62 10.06 0.91 9.88
C ASN A 62 10.81 2.17 9.43
N ARG A 63 11.35 2.17 8.21
CA ARG A 63 11.98 3.37 7.62
C ARG A 63 10.99 4.51 7.37
N MET A 64 9.72 4.21 7.10
CA MET A 64 8.68 5.25 6.92
C MET A 64 8.24 5.89 8.22
N SER A 65 8.33 5.18 9.35
CA SER A 65 7.96 5.72 10.65
C SER A 65 8.87 6.88 11.05
N GLU A 66 8.33 7.77 11.88
CA GLU A 66 9.06 8.97 12.36
C GLU A 66 10.18 8.59 13.33
N ASN A 67 9.92 7.60 14.18
CA ASN A 67 10.80 7.21 15.28
C ASN A 67 11.55 5.88 15.09
N GLY A 68 11.10 5.03 14.16
CA GLY A 68 11.70 3.72 13.93
C GLY A 68 11.70 2.79 15.15
N LEU A 69 11.73 1.49 14.91
CA LEU A 69 11.95 0.47 15.95
C LEU A 69 13.37 -0.09 15.82
N GLY A 70 13.91 -0.63 16.90
CA GLY A 70 15.21 -1.29 16.90
C GLY A 70 15.22 -2.53 17.79
N GLY A 71 16.29 -3.33 17.69
CA GLY A 71 16.52 -4.52 18.51
C GLY A 71 15.33 -5.48 18.53
N ALA A 72 15.09 -6.07 19.68
CA ALA A 72 14.05 -7.09 19.88
C ALA A 72 12.64 -6.63 19.47
N THR A 73 12.31 -5.35 19.64
CA THR A 73 10.98 -4.81 19.25
C THR A 73 10.78 -4.86 17.75
N LEU A 74 11.81 -4.56 16.95
CA LEU A 74 11.74 -4.68 15.50
C LEU A 74 11.63 -6.14 15.06
N ASP A 75 12.32 -7.05 15.73
CA ASP A 75 12.29 -8.47 15.41
C ASP A 75 10.93 -9.07 15.76
N GLU A 76 10.33 -8.69 16.88
CA GLU A 76 8.95 -9.07 17.22
C GLU A 76 7.94 -8.52 16.21
N PHE A 77 8.11 -7.27 15.77
CA PHE A 77 7.25 -6.69 14.75
C PHE A 77 7.36 -7.44 13.42
N ARG A 78 8.59 -7.80 12.99
CA ARG A 78 8.80 -8.61 11.77
C ARG A 78 8.08 -9.96 11.85
N GLN A 79 8.20 -10.65 12.97
CA GLN A 79 7.55 -11.94 13.16
C GLN A 79 6.03 -11.83 13.07
N LYS A 80 5.44 -10.87 13.75
CA LYS A 80 3.99 -10.61 13.70
C LYS A 80 3.52 -10.21 12.31
N LEU A 81 4.34 -9.50 11.52
CA LEU A 81 4.02 -9.16 10.16
C LEU A 81 4.00 -10.41 9.26
N ILE A 82 4.98 -11.31 9.40
CA ILE A 82 5.01 -12.59 8.68
C ILE A 82 3.75 -13.40 8.99
N GLU A 83 3.36 -13.50 10.26
CA GLU A 83 2.13 -14.20 10.70
C GLU A 83 0.88 -13.54 10.10
N LEU A 84 0.82 -12.21 10.07
CA LEU A 84 -0.31 -11.45 9.49
C LEU A 84 -0.52 -11.78 8.00
N TYR A 85 0.57 -11.97 7.26
CA TYR A 85 0.52 -12.26 5.82
C TYR A 85 0.56 -13.76 5.50
N ALA A 86 0.49 -14.64 6.49
CA ALA A 86 0.41 -16.08 6.25
C ALA A 86 -0.79 -16.41 5.36
N GLY A 87 -0.54 -17.14 4.27
CA GLY A 87 -1.58 -17.51 3.28
C GLY A 87 -1.97 -16.41 2.29
N PHE A 88 -1.28 -15.26 2.29
CA PHE A 88 -1.58 -14.16 1.34
C PHE A 88 -0.95 -14.36 -0.05
N GLU A 89 0.04 -15.25 -0.16
CA GLU A 89 0.72 -15.52 -1.42
C GLU A 89 -0.25 -16.14 -2.44
N GLY A 90 -0.36 -15.48 -3.60
CA GLY A 90 -1.23 -15.90 -4.68
C GLY A 90 -2.73 -15.71 -4.44
N ALA A 91 -3.13 -15.17 -3.30
CA ALA A 91 -4.53 -14.94 -3.00
C ALA A 91 -5.17 -13.92 -3.95
N THR A 92 -6.40 -14.19 -4.35
CA THR A 92 -7.23 -13.28 -5.14
C THR A 92 -7.82 -12.17 -4.28
N VAL A 93 -8.30 -11.10 -4.90
CA VAL A 93 -8.97 -9.99 -4.20
C VAL A 93 -10.23 -10.47 -3.46
N ALA A 94 -10.90 -11.52 -3.98
CA ALA A 94 -12.07 -12.12 -3.34
C ALA A 94 -11.73 -12.87 -2.05
N GLU A 95 -10.57 -13.52 -2.02
CA GLU A 95 -10.11 -14.31 -0.86
C GLU A 95 -9.49 -13.42 0.22
N GLU A 96 -8.63 -12.47 -0.20
CA GLU A 96 -7.92 -11.61 0.73
C GLU A 96 -7.89 -10.15 0.25
N SER A 97 -8.32 -9.23 1.08
CA SER A 97 -8.24 -7.79 0.80
C SER A 97 -6.85 -7.25 1.14
N LEU A 98 -6.15 -6.76 0.12
CA LEU A 98 -4.86 -6.10 0.26
C LEU A 98 -4.94 -4.92 1.25
N THR A 99 -5.95 -4.09 1.12
CA THR A 99 -6.09 -2.90 1.97
C THR A 99 -6.45 -3.24 3.41
N ARG A 100 -7.18 -4.32 3.66
CA ARG A 100 -7.40 -4.82 5.02
C ARG A 100 -6.07 -5.24 5.65
N LYS A 101 -5.23 -5.98 4.93
CA LYS A 101 -3.89 -6.38 5.40
C LYS A 101 -3.01 -5.16 5.65
N MET A 102 -3.01 -4.17 4.75
CA MET A 102 -2.26 -2.92 4.94
C MET A 102 -2.72 -2.15 6.19
N MET A 103 -4.02 -2.05 6.43
CA MET A 103 -4.55 -1.41 7.63
C MET A 103 -4.12 -2.16 8.91
N GLN A 104 -4.17 -3.49 8.88
CA GLN A 104 -3.68 -4.32 9.99
C GLN A 104 -2.17 -4.15 10.20
N THR A 105 -1.40 -4.03 9.12
CA THR A 105 0.05 -3.76 9.14
C THR A 105 0.36 -2.43 9.85
N ILE A 106 -0.35 -1.35 9.48
CA ILE A 106 -0.18 -0.05 10.15
C ILE A 106 -0.57 -0.14 11.63
N LYS A 107 -1.68 -0.78 11.97
CA LYS A 107 -2.08 -1.00 13.37
C LYS A 107 -1.03 -1.76 14.15
N LEU A 108 -0.46 -2.82 13.55
CA LEU A 108 0.62 -3.60 14.15
C LEU A 108 1.85 -2.72 14.43
N GLY A 109 2.25 -1.88 13.47
CA GLY A 109 3.35 -0.93 13.63
C GLY A 109 3.10 0.08 14.76
N VAL A 110 1.89 0.66 14.82
CA VAL A 110 1.50 1.60 15.88
C VAL A 110 1.51 0.91 17.26
N HIS A 111 1.01 -0.32 17.37
CA HIS A 111 1.06 -1.08 18.62
C HIS A 111 2.50 -1.42 19.05
N ALA A 112 3.41 -1.59 18.09
CA ALA A 112 4.84 -1.76 18.37
C ALA A 112 5.56 -0.45 18.73
N GLY A 113 4.88 0.69 18.64
CA GLY A 113 5.41 2.01 18.98
C GLY A 113 5.84 2.87 17.78
N MET A 114 5.55 2.47 16.54
CA MET A 114 5.82 3.32 15.37
C MET A 114 4.86 4.51 15.32
N HIS A 115 5.40 5.67 14.92
CA HIS A 115 4.63 6.87 14.63
C HIS A 115 4.65 7.14 13.12
N PHE A 116 3.49 7.42 12.55
CA PHE A 116 3.34 7.68 11.11
C PHE A 116 2.75 9.05 10.85
N GLU A 117 3.22 9.70 9.79
CA GLU A 117 2.62 10.94 9.28
C GLU A 117 1.15 10.72 8.88
N LYS A 118 0.31 11.73 9.09
CA LYS A 118 -1.13 11.68 8.77
C LYS A 118 -1.42 11.33 7.30
N GLY A 119 -0.51 11.67 6.38
CA GLY A 119 -0.62 11.37 4.95
C GLY A 119 -0.74 9.88 4.62
N ILE A 120 -0.15 8.99 5.43
CA ILE A 120 -0.24 7.53 5.23
C ILE A 120 -1.70 7.04 5.30
N PHE A 121 -2.50 7.56 6.23
CA PHE A 121 -3.90 7.14 6.36
C PHE A 121 -4.76 7.55 5.16
N ALA A 122 -4.49 8.72 4.57
CA ALA A 122 -5.17 9.17 3.37
C ALA A 122 -4.85 8.27 2.15
N ILE A 123 -3.59 7.82 2.04
CA ILE A 123 -3.18 6.87 1.00
C ILE A 123 -3.93 5.54 1.18
N ILE A 124 -3.93 4.97 2.39
CA ILE A 124 -4.61 3.70 2.67
C ILE A 124 -6.10 3.81 2.35
N ARG A 125 -6.75 4.92 2.71
CA ARG A 125 -8.15 5.16 2.37
C ARG A 125 -8.39 5.14 0.86
N SER A 126 -7.54 5.80 0.08
CA SER A 126 -7.65 5.78 -1.38
C SER A 126 -7.44 4.39 -1.97
N LEU A 127 -6.52 3.61 -1.42
CA LEU A 127 -6.30 2.21 -1.81
C LEU A 127 -7.50 1.32 -1.44
N MET A 128 -8.19 1.58 -0.33
CA MET A 128 -9.42 0.84 0.03
C MET A 128 -10.52 1.02 -1.03
N TYR A 129 -10.67 2.20 -1.58
CA TYR A 129 -11.62 2.43 -2.66
C TYR A 129 -11.22 1.68 -3.93
N LEU A 130 -9.92 1.68 -4.30
CA LEU A 130 -9.40 0.92 -5.43
C LEU A 130 -9.61 -0.58 -5.26
N ASP A 131 -9.29 -1.14 -4.10
CA ASP A 131 -9.48 -2.55 -3.76
C ASP A 131 -10.97 -2.95 -3.92
N GLY A 132 -11.88 -2.12 -3.40
CA GLY A 132 -13.32 -2.33 -3.55
C GLY A 132 -13.81 -2.24 -5.01
N MET A 133 -13.18 -1.42 -5.85
CA MET A 133 -13.49 -1.36 -7.28
C MET A 133 -12.99 -2.61 -8.01
N VAL A 134 -11.75 -3.03 -7.73
CA VAL A 134 -11.18 -4.25 -8.33
C VAL A 134 -12.01 -5.47 -7.94
N LEU A 135 -12.40 -5.60 -6.67
CA LEU A 135 -13.25 -6.70 -6.20
C LEU A 135 -14.57 -6.81 -7.00
N ARG A 136 -15.15 -5.67 -7.39
CA ARG A 136 -16.39 -5.66 -8.17
C ARG A 136 -16.19 -5.97 -9.66
N CYS A 137 -15.05 -5.53 -10.22
CA CYS A 137 -14.76 -5.68 -11.65
C CYS A 137 -14.08 -7.00 -11.99
N ASN A 138 -13.17 -7.47 -11.13
CA ASN A 138 -12.40 -8.68 -11.33
C ASN A 138 -12.02 -9.32 -9.98
N PRO A 139 -12.94 -10.07 -9.34
CA PRO A 139 -12.70 -10.68 -8.04
C PRO A 139 -11.55 -11.71 -8.03
N GLU A 140 -11.24 -12.28 -9.19
CA GLU A 140 -10.16 -13.28 -9.37
C GLU A 140 -8.77 -12.61 -9.61
N ALA A 141 -8.69 -11.29 -9.59
CA ALA A 141 -7.41 -10.60 -9.73
C ALA A 141 -6.45 -10.94 -8.58
N VAL A 142 -5.20 -11.22 -8.91
CA VAL A 142 -4.10 -11.37 -7.95
C VAL A 142 -3.28 -10.09 -7.99
N LEU A 143 -3.65 -9.11 -7.15
CA LEU A 143 -3.13 -7.73 -7.23
C LEU A 143 -1.62 -7.65 -7.17
N LEU A 144 -0.96 -8.43 -6.30
CA LEU A 144 0.49 -8.37 -6.13
C LEU A 144 1.21 -8.85 -7.39
N ARG A 145 0.77 -9.96 -7.98
CA ARG A 145 1.30 -10.46 -9.24
C ARG A 145 1.15 -9.44 -10.38
N ASP A 146 -0.04 -8.85 -10.47
CA ASP A 146 -0.34 -7.90 -11.52
C ASP A 146 0.38 -6.56 -11.32
N MET A 147 0.67 -6.18 -10.08
CA MET A 147 1.45 -4.99 -9.74
C MET A 147 2.94 -5.17 -10.05
N HIS A 148 3.50 -6.36 -9.88
CA HIS A 148 4.92 -6.63 -10.04
C HIS A 148 5.47 -6.15 -11.40
N ARG A 149 4.71 -6.34 -12.48
CA ARG A 149 5.09 -5.90 -13.83
C ARG A 149 5.31 -4.39 -13.98
N PHE A 150 4.71 -3.57 -13.11
CA PHE A 150 4.84 -2.11 -13.16
C PHE A 150 5.96 -1.56 -12.27
N ILE A 151 6.58 -2.38 -11.43
CA ILE A 151 7.63 -1.93 -10.48
C ILE A 151 8.81 -1.31 -11.22
N ALA A 152 9.34 -1.99 -12.25
CA ALA A 152 10.47 -1.49 -13.04
C ALA A 152 10.16 -0.18 -13.80
N GLU A 153 8.90 0.08 -14.11
CA GLU A 153 8.47 1.35 -14.71
C GLU A 153 8.48 2.47 -13.68
N PHE A 154 7.93 2.23 -12.48
CA PHE A 154 7.91 3.23 -11.42
C PHE A 154 9.27 3.55 -10.85
N GLU A 155 10.18 2.58 -10.80
CA GLU A 155 11.55 2.75 -10.29
C GLU A 155 12.32 3.83 -11.07
N LYS A 156 12.09 3.96 -12.37
CA LYS A 156 12.72 4.99 -13.23
C LYS A 156 12.37 6.42 -12.82
N HIS A 157 11.36 6.62 -12.00
CA HIS A 157 10.82 7.93 -11.62
C HIS A 157 11.04 8.26 -10.13
N LEU A 158 11.74 7.42 -9.37
CA LEU A 158 12.07 7.63 -7.96
C LEU A 158 13.40 8.34 -7.77
#